data_585dd63377d1b48edb29b3e27f099b27
#
_entry.id   585dd63377d1b48edb29b3e27f099b27
#
_cell.length_a   1.000
_cell.length_b   1.000
_cell.length_c   1.000
_cell.angle_alpha   90.00
_cell.angle_beta   90.00
_cell.angle_gamma   90.00
#
_symmetry.space_group_name_H-M   'P 1'
#
loop_
_entity.id
_entity.type
_entity.pdbx_description
1 polymer ?
#
loop_
_entity_poly.entity_id
_entity_poly.type
_entity_poly.pdbx_seq_one_letter_code
_entity_poly.pdbx_strand_id
1 'polypeptide(L)'
;KRMELGVVVGAAPAENIRRDKKKKDDVIILLGGRTGRDGIGGATGSSKEHTEKSTEQCAAEVQKGNAITERKIQRLFRNKEVTRLIKKCNDFGAGGVSVAIGELADGLIIDLNKVPVKYIGLNGTELAISESQERMAVVIDKKDKDKFLEYADKENLEATEVAVITEEKRLVMVWNNNKIVDLSREFLDTNGAKSKINVTIDGYKNINNSSEFFERSDITADKLQNKIDQNMATMNVVSQRALLEIVDS
;
A
#
# COMPACT_ATOMS: atom_id res chain seq x y z
N LYS A 1 12.43 24.53 5.45
CA LYS A 1 11.98 23.16 5.07
C LYS A 1 10.85 23.30 4.08
N ARG A 2 10.92 22.61 2.95
CA ARG A 2 9.85 22.58 1.94
C ARG A 2 8.93 21.39 2.25
N MET A 3 7.64 21.58 2.04
CA MET A 3 6.64 20.53 2.11
C MET A 3 6.10 20.30 0.70
N GLU A 4 6.18 19.07 0.23
CA GLU A 4 5.61 18.66 -1.06
C GLU A 4 4.45 17.70 -0.80
N LEU A 5 3.34 17.95 -1.45
CA LEU A 5 2.15 17.12 -1.34
C LEU A 5 1.77 16.62 -2.72
N GLY A 6 1.53 15.32 -2.81
CA GLY A 6 1.03 14.67 -4.01
C GLY A 6 -0.37 14.09 -3.78
N VAL A 7 -1.25 14.24 -4.76
CA VAL A 7 -2.58 13.63 -4.74
C VAL A 7 -2.78 12.83 -6.00
N VAL A 8 -3.26 11.61 -5.85
CA VAL A 8 -3.67 10.74 -6.96
C VAL A 8 -5.15 10.42 -6.82
N VAL A 9 -5.91 10.66 -7.87
CA VAL A 9 -7.33 10.35 -7.93
C VAL A 9 -7.58 9.33 -9.04
N GLY A 10 -8.26 8.23 -8.67
CA GLY A 10 -8.66 7.19 -9.60
C GLY A 10 -10.17 6.96 -9.55
N ALA A 11 -10.71 6.44 -10.64
CA ALA A 11 -12.11 6.04 -10.72
C ALA A 11 -12.22 4.66 -11.39
N ALA A 12 -13.17 3.86 -10.91
CA ALA A 12 -13.51 2.57 -11.51
C ALA A 12 -15.02 2.36 -11.50
N PRO A 13 -15.59 1.59 -12.45
CA PRO A 13 -16.97 1.17 -12.38
C PRO A 13 -17.27 0.42 -11.07
N ALA A 14 -18.38 0.76 -10.43
CA ALA A 14 -18.73 0.18 -9.12
C ALA A 14 -18.85 -1.36 -9.15
N GLU A 15 -19.32 -1.92 -10.27
CA GLU A 15 -19.43 -3.37 -10.46
C GLU A 15 -18.09 -4.11 -10.53
N ASN A 16 -16.98 -3.40 -10.72
CA ASN A 16 -15.64 -3.98 -10.73
C ASN A 16 -14.99 -3.95 -9.33
N ILE A 17 -15.62 -3.31 -8.36
CA ILE A 17 -15.12 -3.20 -6.98
C ILE A 17 -15.75 -4.34 -6.17
N ARG A 18 -14.91 -5.27 -5.74
CA ARG A 18 -15.30 -6.35 -4.83
C ARG A 18 -14.85 -6.04 -3.39
N ARG A 19 -15.72 -6.38 -2.44
CA ARG A 19 -15.45 -6.31 -0.99
C ARG A 19 -15.90 -7.59 -0.30
N ASP A 20 -15.60 -8.72 -0.92
CA ASP A 20 -16.00 -10.02 -0.42
C ASP A 20 -15.28 -10.36 0.88
N LYS A 21 -15.97 -11.09 1.75
CA LYS A 21 -15.34 -11.63 2.96
C LYS A 21 -14.27 -12.65 2.56
N LYS A 22 -13.10 -12.46 3.11
CA LYS A 22 -12.00 -13.43 3.04
C LYS A 22 -12.40 -14.69 3.78
N LYS A 23 -12.00 -15.86 3.27
CA LYS A 23 -12.33 -17.16 3.83
C LYS A 23 -11.05 -17.95 4.07
N LYS A 24 -11.12 -18.90 4.98
CA LYS A 24 -10.11 -19.95 5.11
C LYS A 24 -9.81 -20.56 3.75
N ASP A 25 -8.57 -20.89 3.52
CA ASP A 25 -8.02 -21.46 2.28
C ASP A 25 -8.03 -20.51 1.06
N ASP A 26 -8.47 -19.25 1.20
CA ASP A 26 -8.15 -18.25 0.20
C ASP A 26 -6.63 -18.10 0.10
N VAL A 27 -6.15 -17.94 -1.12
CA VAL A 27 -4.72 -17.83 -1.38
C VAL A 27 -4.31 -16.40 -1.63
N ILE A 28 -3.05 -16.09 -1.29
CA ILE A 28 -2.46 -14.79 -1.58
C ILE A 28 -1.38 -14.98 -2.63
N ILE A 29 -1.56 -14.27 -3.74
CA ILE A 29 -0.61 -14.22 -4.83
C ILE A 29 0.17 -12.91 -4.75
N LEU A 30 1.48 -13.03 -4.73
CA LEU A 30 2.41 -11.94 -4.96
C LEU A 30 2.68 -11.88 -6.45
N LEU A 31 2.52 -10.71 -7.04
CA LEU A 31 2.75 -10.47 -8.46
C LEU A 31 3.63 -9.24 -8.68
N GLY A 32 4.42 -9.26 -9.76
CA GLY A 32 5.27 -8.16 -10.15
C GLY A 32 6.75 -8.42 -9.99
N GLY A 33 7.48 -7.41 -9.47
CA GLY A 33 8.93 -7.45 -9.32
C GLY A 33 9.42 -8.45 -8.28
N ARG A 34 10.67 -8.89 -8.43
CA ARG A 34 11.33 -9.78 -7.48
C ARG A 34 11.92 -9.01 -6.30
N THR A 35 12.09 -9.70 -5.18
CA THR A 35 12.62 -9.14 -3.93
C THR A 35 14.14 -9.02 -3.94
N GLY A 36 14.64 -7.88 -3.58
CA GLY A 36 16.04 -7.60 -3.29
C GLY A 36 16.21 -6.99 -1.89
N ARG A 37 17.32 -6.31 -1.63
CA ARG A 37 17.54 -5.53 -0.38
C ARG A 37 16.98 -4.12 -0.44
N ASP A 38 16.10 -3.85 -1.40
CA ASP A 38 15.53 -2.53 -1.61
C ASP A 38 14.74 -2.10 -0.35
N GLY A 39 14.97 -0.89 0.12
CA GLY A 39 14.17 -0.25 1.15
C GLY A 39 14.10 -0.97 2.51
N ILE A 40 15.07 -1.81 2.86
CA ILE A 40 15.09 -2.54 4.14
C ILE A 40 15.00 -1.59 5.34
N GLY A 41 15.61 -0.40 5.24
CA GLY A 41 15.50 0.65 6.23
C GLY A 41 14.09 1.29 6.32
N GLY A 42 13.25 1.11 5.30
CA GLY A 42 11.90 1.64 5.23
C GLY A 42 11.83 3.14 5.54
N ALA A 43 10.73 3.58 6.15
CA ALA A 43 10.54 4.98 6.56
C ALA A 43 11.61 5.47 7.55
N THR A 44 12.17 4.60 8.37
CA THR A 44 13.27 4.93 9.30
C THR A 44 14.54 5.30 8.53
N GLY A 45 14.86 4.57 7.45
CA GLY A 45 16.01 4.87 6.57
C GLY A 45 15.86 6.22 5.88
N SER A 46 14.67 6.52 5.35
CA SER A 46 14.38 7.80 4.67
C SER A 46 14.31 9.00 5.63
N SER A 47 14.12 8.76 6.93
CA SER A 47 14.05 9.81 7.95
C SER A 47 15.40 10.18 8.55
N LYS A 48 16.47 9.47 8.21
CA LYS A 48 17.84 9.76 8.68
C LYS A 48 18.46 10.91 7.88
N GLU A 49 19.36 11.65 8.53
CA GLU A 49 20.21 12.62 7.84
C GLU A 49 21.15 11.89 6.87
N HIS A 50 21.11 12.27 5.60
CA HIS A 50 21.96 11.69 4.57
C HIS A 50 23.30 12.41 4.53
N THR A 51 24.40 11.66 4.60
CA THR A 51 25.78 12.12 4.45
C THR A 51 26.36 11.59 3.13
N GLU A 52 27.49 12.12 2.70
CA GLU A 52 28.18 11.63 1.48
C GLU A 52 28.44 10.10 1.53
N LYS A 53 28.70 9.57 2.73
CA LYS A 53 28.92 8.12 2.94
C LYS A 53 27.63 7.29 2.88
N SER A 54 26.45 7.91 2.98
CA SER A 54 25.18 7.20 2.91
C SER A 54 24.98 6.50 1.57
N THR A 55 25.44 7.11 0.48
CA THR A 55 25.34 6.54 -0.86
C THR A 55 26.16 5.26 -1.01
N GLU A 56 27.33 5.18 -0.40
CA GLU A 56 28.18 3.99 -0.44
C GLU A 56 27.64 2.87 0.47
N GLN A 57 27.14 3.24 1.65
CA GLN A 57 26.66 2.28 2.64
C GLN A 57 25.26 1.71 2.33
N CYS A 58 24.41 2.52 1.72
CA CYS A 58 23.01 2.17 1.46
C CYS A 58 22.69 1.92 -0.02
N ALA A 59 23.70 1.83 -0.90
CA ALA A 59 23.46 1.70 -2.36
C ALA A 59 22.62 0.47 -2.72
N ALA A 60 22.73 -0.63 -1.98
CA ALA A 60 21.93 -1.84 -2.19
C ALA A 60 20.47 -1.69 -1.72
N GLU A 61 20.20 -0.72 -0.83
CA GLU A 61 18.89 -0.46 -0.25
C GLU A 61 18.09 0.59 -1.04
N VAL A 62 18.72 1.27 -1.99
CA VAL A 62 18.05 2.24 -2.84
C VAL A 62 17.02 1.55 -3.71
N GLN A 63 15.78 2.00 -3.58
CA GLN A 63 14.68 1.51 -4.42
C GLN A 63 14.92 1.92 -5.88
N LYS A 64 14.70 0.98 -6.78
CA LYS A 64 14.84 1.19 -8.22
C LYS A 64 13.51 0.89 -8.89
N GLY A 65 12.88 1.91 -9.44
CA GLY A 65 11.64 1.79 -10.18
C GLY A 65 11.79 0.91 -11.43
N ASN A 66 10.72 0.21 -11.78
CA ASN A 66 10.59 -0.60 -12.98
C ASN A 66 9.28 -0.28 -13.71
N ALA A 67 9.30 0.74 -14.54
CA ALA A 67 8.12 1.22 -15.26
C ALA A 67 7.49 0.14 -16.16
N ILE A 68 8.27 -0.82 -16.65
CA ILE A 68 7.75 -1.92 -17.47
C ILE A 68 6.90 -2.85 -16.62
N THR A 69 7.38 -3.26 -15.44
CA THR A 69 6.62 -4.11 -14.52
C THR A 69 5.37 -3.40 -14.03
N GLU A 70 5.48 -2.12 -13.66
CA GLU A 70 4.35 -1.30 -13.26
C GLU A 70 3.27 -1.26 -14.37
N ARG A 71 3.69 -1.04 -15.62
CA ARG A 71 2.76 -1.03 -16.75
C ARG A 71 2.03 -2.35 -16.95
N LYS A 72 2.71 -3.48 -16.76
CA LYS A 72 2.10 -4.82 -16.83
C LYS A 72 1.06 -5.01 -15.73
N ILE A 73 1.37 -4.61 -14.49
CA ILE A 73 0.42 -4.63 -13.37
C ILE A 73 -0.81 -3.80 -13.70
N GLN A 74 -0.64 -2.57 -14.15
CA GLN A 74 -1.74 -1.70 -14.53
C GLN A 74 -2.62 -2.30 -15.63
N ARG A 75 -2.04 -2.97 -16.63
CA ARG A 75 -2.79 -3.65 -17.68
C ARG A 75 -3.60 -4.82 -17.13
N LEU A 76 -2.99 -5.63 -16.26
CA LEU A 76 -3.67 -6.73 -15.59
C LEU A 76 -4.88 -6.24 -14.79
N PHE A 77 -4.70 -5.18 -13.98
CA PHE A 77 -5.76 -4.62 -13.15
C PHE A 77 -6.83 -3.84 -13.95
N ARG A 78 -6.59 -3.49 -15.19
CA ARG A 78 -7.62 -2.95 -16.10
C ARG A 78 -8.55 -4.02 -16.66
N ASN A 79 -8.16 -5.28 -16.61
CA ASN A 79 -9.00 -6.36 -17.07
C ASN A 79 -10.08 -6.67 -16.01
N LYS A 80 -11.34 -6.37 -16.33
CA LYS A 80 -12.49 -6.59 -15.44
C LYS A 80 -12.66 -8.05 -15.01
N GLU A 81 -12.27 -9.02 -15.84
CA GLU A 81 -12.32 -10.44 -15.50
C GLU A 81 -11.32 -10.76 -14.37
N VAL A 82 -10.18 -10.09 -14.35
CA VAL A 82 -9.15 -10.22 -13.31
C VAL A 82 -9.60 -9.53 -12.02
N THR A 83 -10.05 -8.28 -12.11
CA THR A 83 -10.45 -7.52 -10.91
C THR A 83 -11.60 -8.19 -10.17
N ARG A 84 -12.48 -8.87 -10.89
CA ARG A 84 -13.58 -9.65 -10.29
C ARG A 84 -13.15 -10.92 -9.58
N LEU A 85 -11.91 -11.39 -9.75
CA LEU A 85 -11.34 -12.49 -8.97
C LEU A 85 -10.74 -12.00 -7.65
N ILE A 86 -10.32 -10.73 -7.58
CA ILE A 86 -9.62 -10.15 -6.45
C ILE A 86 -10.60 -9.76 -5.34
N LYS A 87 -10.44 -10.31 -4.13
CA LYS A 87 -11.25 -9.97 -2.95
C LYS A 87 -10.67 -8.79 -2.17
N LYS A 88 -9.35 -8.70 -2.09
CA LYS A 88 -8.57 -7.62 -1.49
C LYS A 88 -7.19 -7.57 -2.13
N CYS A 89 -6.58 -6.40 -2.16
CA CYS A 89 -5.19 -6.24 -2.60
C CYS A 89 -4.49 -5.16 -1.77
N ASN A 90 -3.16 -5.26 -1.71
CA ASN A 90 -2.27 -4.23 -1.20
C ASN A 90 -1.08 -4.10 -2.16
N ASP A 91 -0.53 -2.90 -2.25
CA ASP A 91 0.77 -2.65 -2.85
C ASP A 91 1.90 -2.94 -1.86
N PHE A 92 3.12 -2.95 -2.36
CA PHE A 92 4.31 -3.13 -1.54
C PHE A 92 4.98 -1.78 -1.25
N GLY A 93 4.93 -1.40 0.01
CA GLY A 93 5.64 -0.26 0.56
C GLY A 93 6.54 -0.68 1.72
N ALA A 94 6.80 0.23 2.65
CA ALA A 94 7.59 -0.01 3.84
C ALA A 94 7.10 -1.23 4.63
N GLY A 95 8.04 -2.09 5.04
CA GLY A 95 7.72 -3.35 5.71
C GLY A 95 7.49 -4.54 4.77
N GLY A 96 7.52 -4.34 3.45
CA GLY A 96 7.55 -5.39 2.43
C GLY A 96 6.43 -6.42 2.58
N VAL A 97 6.81 -7.71 2.51
CA VAL A 97 5.89 -8.85 2.66
C VAL A 97 5.13 -8.83 4.00
N SER A 98 5.81 -8.42 5.09
CA SER A 98 5.22 -8.38 6.44
C SER A 98 4.00 -7.49 6.49
N VAL A 99 4.04 -6.34 5.84
CA VAL A 99 2.95 -5.35 5.82
C VAL A 99 2.00 -5.62 4.67
N ALA A 100 2.49 -5.66 3.44
CA ALA A 100 1.64 -5.81 2.25
C ALA A 100 0.75 -7.07 2.31
N ILE A 101 1.29 -8.19 2.78
CA ILE A 101 0.55 -9.44 2.94
C ILE A 101 -0.07 -9.53 4.34
N GLY A 102 0.69 -9.16 5.38
CA GLY A 102 0.25 -9.26 6.77
C GLY A 102 -1.04 -8.51 7.10
N GLU A 103 -1.36 -7.45 6.37
CA GLU A 103 -2.60 -6.67 6.52
C GLU A 103 -3.79 -7.20 5.71
N LEU A 104 -3.58 -8.19 4.87
CA LEU A 104 -4.65 -8.70 4.01
C LEU A 104 -5.70 -9.50 4.77
N ALA A 105 -5.33 -10.22 5.83
CA ALA A 105 -6.27 -10.97 6.66
C ALA A 105 -5.77 -11.12 8.11
N ASP A 106 -6.69 -11.46 9.03
CA ASP A 106 -6.38 -11.62 10.45
C ASP A 106 -5.53 -12.87 10.74
N GLY A 107 -5.74 -13.94 9.98
CA GLY A 107 -5.00 -15.19 10.08
C GLY A 107 -4.31 -15.53 8.77
N LEU A 108 -2.98 -15.72 8.80
CA LEU A 108 -2.14 -15.93 7.64
C LEU A 108 -0.97 -16.86 7.93
N ILE A 109 -0.67 -17.74 7.00
CA ILE A 109 0.62 -18.44 6.92
C ILE A 109 1.30 -18.01 5.63
N ILE A 110 2.45 -17.35 5.77
CA ILE A 110 3.30 -16.85 4.67
C ILE A 110 4.51 -17.76 4.55
N ASP A 111 4.73 -18.30 3.35
CA ASP A 111 5.93 -19.09 3.02
C ASP A 111 6.95 -18.19 2.31
N LEU A 112 7.93 -17.70 3.05
CA LEU A 112 8.97 -16.82 2.51
C LEU A 112 9.88 -17.52 1.49
N ASN A 113 9.94 -18.86 1.48
CA ASN A 113 10.71 -19.57 0.46
C ASN A 113 10.09 -19.46 -0.94
N LYS A 114 8.80 -19.14 -1.01
CA LYS A 114 8.09 -18.93 -2.28
C LYS A 114 8.17 -17.50 -2.82
N VAL A 115 8.70 -16.57 -2.02
CA VAL A 115 8.85 -15.18 -2.44
C VAL A 115 9.91 -15.08 -3.53
N PRO A 116 9.57 -14.60 -4.75
CA PRO A 116 10.54 -14.47 -5.82
C PRO A 116 11.65 -13.50 -5.47
N VAL A 117 12.91 -13.88 -5.76
CA VAL A 117 14.09 -13.10 -5.41
C VAL A 117 14.88 -12.65 -6.64
N LYS A 118 15.49 -11.46 -6.56
CA LYS A 118 16.38 -10.91 -7.61
C LYS A 118 17.70 -11.67 -7.67
N TYR A 119 18.18 -12.14 -6.50
CA TYR A 119 19.45 -12.83 -6.34
C TYR A 119 19.43 -13.70 -5.08
N ILE A 120 20.31 -14.66 -5.00
CA ILE A 120 20.49 -15.56 -3.86
C ILE A 120 21.16 -14.84 -2.68
N GLY A 121 21.00 -15.37 -1.46
CA GLY A 121 21.65 -14.87 -0.26
C GLY A 121 20.83 -13.89 0.58
N LEU A 122 19.54 -13.74 0.25
CA LEU A 122 18.59 -13.05 1.14
C LEU A 122 18.21 -13.98 2.30
N ASN A 123 18.23 -13.45 3.52
CA ASN A 123 17.75 -14.15 4.69
C ASN A 123 16.25 -13.92 4.92
N GLY A 124 15.66 -14.63 5.90
CA GLY A 124 14.22 -14.55 6.18
C GLY A 124 13.75 -13.16 6.57
N THR A 125 14.57 -12.40 7.30
CA THR A 125 14.24 -11.01 7.68
C THR A 125 14.24 -10.11 6.45
N GLU A 126 15.27 -10.19 5.61
CA GLU A 126 15.34 -9.40 4.38
C GLU A 126 14.17 -9.70 3.44
N LEU A 127 13.78 -10.98 3.31
CA LEU A 127 12.60 -11.38 2.53
C LEU A 127 11.29 -10.81 3.11
N ALA A 128 11.19 -10.77 4.43
CA ALA A 128 9.97 -10.31 5.12
C ALA A 128 9.76 -8.81 5.04
N ILE A 129 10.83 -8.00 5.11
CA ILE A 129 10.71 -6.54 5.27
C ILE A 129 11.18 -5.71 4.06
N SER A 130 11.76 -6.34 3.04
CA SER A 130 12.22 -5.62 1.84
C SER A 130 11.08 -4.92 1.11
N GLU A 131 11.30 -3.66 0.79
CA GLU A 131 10.36 -2.78 0.08
C GLU A 131 10.62 -2.76 -1.43
N SER A 132 10.99 -3.88 -2.05
CA SER A 132 11.05 -3.93 -3.51
C SER A 132 9.70 -3.57 -4.11
N GLN A 133 9.65 -2.51 -4.91
CA GLN A 133 8.42 -1.93 -5.46
C GLN A 133 7.98 -2.61 -6.76
N GLU A 134 6.93 -2.06 -7.37
CA GLU A 134 6.20 -2.62 -8.51
C GLU A 134 5.75 -4.07 -8.25
N ARG A 135 5.17 -4.26 -7.06
CA ARG A 135 4.56 -5.51 -6.63
C ARG A 135 3.17 -5.28 -6.08
N MET A 136 2.31 -6.27 -6.22
CA MET A 136 1.00 -6.31 -5.59
C MET A 136 0.80 -7.65 -4.91
N ALA A 137 0.13 -7.64 -3.76
CA ALA A 137 -0.40 -8.84 -3.12
C ALA A 137 -1.92 -8.86 -3.29
N VAL A 138 -2.46 -9.96 -3.79
CA VAL A 138 -3.90 -10.12 -4.04
C VAL A 138 -4.45 -11.34 -3.34
N VAL A 139 -5.61 -11.19 -2.71
CA VAL A 139 -6.39 -12.30 -2.14
C VAL A 139 -7.39 -12.79 -3.16
N ILE A 140 -7.34 -14.06 -3.47
CA ILE A 140 -8.29 -14.70 -4.39
C ILE A 140 -8.82 -16.01 -3.80
N ASP A 141 -9.95 -16.47 -4.33
CA ASP A 141 -10.47 -17.79 -4.00
C ASP A 141 -9.54 -18.86 -4.55
N LYS A 142 -9.25 -19.89 -3.77
CA LYS A 142 -8.35 -20.99 -4.17
C LYS A 142 -8.73 -21.62 -5.51
N LYS A 143 -10.03 -21.72 -5.80
CA LYS A 143 -10.54 -22.29 -7.06
C LYS A 143 -10.21 -21.44 -8.29
N ASP A 144 -10.01 -20.13 -8.09
CA ASP A 144 -9.77 -19.16 -9.16
C ASP A 144 -8.25 -18.90 -9.38
N LYS A 145 -7.38 -19.56 -8.59
CA LYS A 145 -5.93 -19.38 -8.64
C LYS A 145 -5.35 -19.56 -10.03
N ASP A 146 -5.61 -20.71 -10.64
CA ASP A 146 -4.99 -21.06 -11.92
C ASP A 146 -5.44 -20.11 -13.03
N LYS A 147 -6.71 -19.70 -13.00
CA LYS A 147 -7.25 -18.70 -13.92
C LYS A 147 -6.56 -17.33 -13.74
N PHE A 148 -6.31 -16.92 -12.50
CA PHE A 148 -5.60 -15.67 -12.23
C PHE A 148 -4.15 -15.72 -12.71
N LEU A 149 -3.45 -16.83 -12.47
CA LEU A 149 -2.07 -17.05 -12.93
C LEU A 149 -1.98 -17.02 -14.47
N GLU A 150 -2.95 -17.60 -15.17
CA GLU A 150 -3.03 -17.54 -16.64
C GLU A 150 -3.17 -16.08 -17.15
N TYR A 151 -3.97 -15.25 -16.48
CA TYR A 151 -4.07 -13.83 -16.84
C TYR A 151 -2.77 -13.07 -16.59
N ALA A 152 -2.07 -13.36 -15.49
CA ALA A 152 -0.78 -12.75 -15.20
C ALA A 152 0.27 -13.15 -16.25
N ASP A 153 0.29 -14.42 -16.66
CA ASP A 153 1.19 -14.94 -17.69
C ASP A 153 0.95 -14.26 -19.05
N LYS A 154 -0.31 -14.03 -19.45
CA LYS A 154 -0.66 -13.29 -20.68
C LYS A 154 -0.08 -11.86 -20.71
N GLU A 155 0.13 -11.26 -19.55
CA GLU A 155 0.81 -9.96 -19.44
C GLU A 155 2.33 -10.10 -19.24
N ASN A 156 2.88 -11.33 -19.30
CA ASN A 156 4.28 -11.63 -18.93
C ASN A 156 4.65 -11.08 -17.55
N LEU A 157 3.77 -11.27 -16.58
CA LEU A 157 3.91 -10.82 -15.20
C LEU A 157 4.11 -12.03 -14.29
N GLU A 158 5.24 -12.07 -13.58
CA GLU A 158 5.49 -13.12 -12.60
C GLU A 158 4.45 -13.04 -11.47
N ALA A 159 3.84 -14.16 -11.13
CA ALA A 159 2.84 -14.28 -10.09
C ALA A 159 3.01 -15.59 -9.33
N THR A 160 3.08 -15.53 -8.00
CA THR A 160 3.39 -16.69 -7.16
C THR A 160 2.49 -16.73 -5.94
N GLU A 161 1.90 -17.87 -5.64
CA GLU A 161 1.21 -18.11 -4.36
C GLU A 161 2.25 -18.15 -3.24
N VAL A 162 2.16 -17.21 -2.30
CA VAL A 162 3.12 -17.09 -1.21
C VAL A 162 2.48 -17.23 0.18
N ALA A 163 1.15 -17.16 0.27
CA ALA A 163 0.46 -17.28 1.56
C ALA A 163 -0.94 -17.88 1.41
N VAL A 164 -1.46 -18.35 2.55
CA VAL A 164 -2.81 -18.91 2.67
C VAL A 164 -3.49 -18.28 3.89
N ILE A 165 -4.78 -17.98 3.79
CA ILE A 165 -5.60 -17.48 4.88
C ILE A 165 -6.02 -18.64 5.79
N THR A 166 -5.88 -18.45 7.10
CA THR A 166 -6.22 -19.41 8.14
C THR A 166 -7.39 -18.92 9.00
N GLU A 167 -8.01 -19.84 9.75
CA GLU A 167 -9.01 -19.50 10.76
C GLU A 167 -8.36 -18.93 12.03
N GLU A 168 -7.19 -19.44 12.36
CA GLU A 168 -6.44 -18.96 13.51
C GLU A 168 -5.94 -17.54 13.24
N LYS A 169 -6.30 -16.60 14.12
CA LYS A 169 -5.95 -15.18 13.98
C LYS A 169 -4.50 -14.92 14.40
N ARG A 170 -3.59 -15.40 13.58
CA ARG A 170 -2.14 -15.24 13.77
C ARG A 170 -1.46 -14.90 12.46
N LEU A 171 -0.43 -14.08 12.53
CA LEU A 171 0.52 -13.87 11.46
C LEU A 171 1.68 -14.83 11.65
N VAL A 172 1.79 -15.82 10.77
CA VAL A 172 2.87 -16.81 10.79
C VAL A 172 3.71 -16.65 9.53
N MET A 173 5.02 -16.57 9.69
CA MET A 173 5.96 -16.60 8.55
C MET A 173 6.92 -17.77 8.71
N VAL A 174 7.06 -18.53 7.63
CA VAL A 174 7.93 -19.71 7.58
C VAL A 174 9.08 -19.45 6.61
N TRP A 175 10.29 -19.75 7.04
CA TRP A 175 11.50 -19.73 6.21
C TRP A 175 12.41 -20.92 6.56
N ASN A 176 12.85 -21.66 5.54
CA ASN A 176 13.67 -22.88 5.70
C ASN A 176 13.11 -23.82 6.75
N ASN A 177 11.82 -24.14 6.66
CA ASN A 177 11.05 -25.00 7.56
C ASN A 177 10.95 -24.52 9.02
N ASN A 178 11.40 -23.32 9.34
CA ASN A 178 11.28 -22.72 10.66
C ASN A 178 10.23 -21.62 10.64
N LYS A 179 9.43 -21.54 11.69
CA LYS A 179 8.61 -20.37 11.97
C LYS A 179 9.51 -19.25 12.48
N ILE A 180 9.71 -18.20 11.70
CA ILE A 180 10.50 -17.03 12.10
C ILE A 180 9.65 -15.90 12.66
N VAL A 181 8.35 -15.92 12.39
CA VAL A 181 7.34 -15.02 12.98
C VAL A 181 6.12 -15.86 13.35
N ASP A 182 5.59 -15.65 14.55
CA ASP A 182 4.34 -16.26 15.02
C ASP A 182 3.67 -15.31 16.04
N LEU A 183 2.90 -14.33 15.52
CA LEU A 183 2.29 -13.26 16.30
C LEU A 183 0.77 -13.36 16.27
N SER A 184 0.13 -13.19 17.43
CA SER A 184 -1.33 -13.10 17.47
C SER A 184 -1.82 -11.78 16.88
N ARG A 185 -2.99 -11.79 16.26
CA ARG A 185 -3.62 -10.56 15.74
C ARG A 185 -3.92 -9.58 16.89
N GLU A 186 -4.32 -10.07 18.04
CA GLU A 186 -4.56 -9.23 19.22
C GLU A 186 -3.31 -8.42 19.60
N PHE A 187 -2.12 -9.04 19.55
CA PHE A 187 -0.87 -8.34 19.82
C PHE A 187 -0.59 -7.26 18.77
N LEU A 188 -0.76 -7.58 17.49
CA LEU A 188 -0.52 -6.64 16.38
C LEU A 188 -1.48 -5.44 16.42
N ASP A 189 -2.76 -5.67 16.73
CA ASP A 189 -3.79 -4.62 16.76
C ASP A 189 -3.59 -3.63 17.92
N THR A 190 -2.88 -4.03 18.97
CA THR A 190 -2.59 -3.17 20.13
C THR A 190 -1.18 -2.58 20.10
N ASN A 191 -0.39 -2.83 19.07
CA ASN A 191 1.04 -2.53 19.04
C ASN A 191 1.79 -3.05 20.31
N GLY A 192 1.32 -4.15 20.86
CA GLY A 192 1.87 -4.76 22.07
C GLY A 192 1.48 -4.09 23.39
N ALA A 193 0.71 -3.00 23.37
CA ALA A 193 0.27 -2.27 24.55
C ALA A 193 -1.24 -1.96 24.52
N LYS A 194 -1.93 -2.25 25.63
CA LYS A 194 -3.33 -1.82 25.81
C LYS A 194 -3.32 -0.47 26.50
N SER A 195 -3.73 0.60 25.85
CA SER A 195 -3.97 1.88 26.49
C SER A 195 -5.48 2.11 26.67
N LYS A 196 -5.86 2.57 27.85
CA LYS A 196 -7.23 3.04 28.13
C LYS A 196 -7.16 4.52 28.40
N ILE A 197 -7.85 5.31 27.60
CA ILE A 197 -7.92 6.75 27.76
C ILE A 197 -9.38 7.10 28.00
N ASN A 198 -9.67 7.78 29.10
CA ASN A 198 -10.95 8.42 29.32
C ASN A 198 -10.88 9.82 28.72
N VAL A 199 -11.67 10.05 27.68
CA VAL A 199 -11.75 11.36 27.02
C VAL A 199 -13.09 11.99 27.38
N THR A 200 -13.04 13.17 28.00
CA THR A 200 -14.22 14.01 28.16
C THR A 200 -14.18 15.05 27.03
N ILE A 201 -15.16 14.98 26.17
CA ILE A 201 -15.33 15.99 25.11
C ILE A 201 -16.34 16.99 25.65
N ASP A 202 -15.85 18.15 26.05
CA ASP A 202 -16.74 19.27 26.32
C ASP A 202 -17.39 19.67 25.01
N GLY A 203 -18.72 19.48 24.95
CA GLY A 203 -19.47 19.83 23.77
C GLY A 203 -19.20 21.29 23.38
N TYR A 204 -18.96 21.54 22.12
CA TYR A 204 -18.87 22.90 21.59
C TYR A 204 -20.15 23.67 21.91
N LYS A 205 -20.09 24.51 22.92
CA LYS A 205 -21.25 25.24 23.41
C LYS A 205 -21.78 26.28 22.43
N ASN A 206 -21.08 26.60 21.37
CA ASN A 206 -21.52 27.58 20.37
C ASN A 206 -20.87 27.32 18.99
N ILE A 207 -21.22 26.25 18.33
CA ILE A 207 -21.25 26.29 16.88
C ILE A 207 -22.69 26.64 16.51
N ASN A 208 -23.08 27.88 16.74
CA ASN A 208 -24.22 28.42 16.01
C ASN A 208 -23.83 28.38 14.55
N ASN A 209 -24.41 27.40 13.84
CA ASN A 209 -24.40 27.29 12.39
C ASN A 209 -23.04 27.38 11.72
N SER A 210 -22.17 26.43 12.00
CA SER A 210 -21.07 26.11 11.07
C SER A 210 -21.55 25.28 9.87
N SER A 211 -22.82 25.49 9.47
CA SER A 211 -23.36 24.92 8.23
C SER A 211 -22.47 25.28 7.02
N GLU A 212 -21.81 26.44 7.04
CA GLU A 212 -20.89 26.87 5.99
C GLU A 212 -19.75 25.87 5.70
N PHE A 213 -19.32 25.09 6.68
CA PHE A 213 -18.32 24.04 6.45
C PHE A 213 -18.90 22.74 5.89
N PHE A 214 -20.20 22.52 6.01
CA PHE A 214 -20.87 21.31 5.61
C PHE A 214 -21.93 21.52 4.52
N GLU A 215 -22.26 22.76 4.21
CA GLU A 215 -23.11 23.08 3.07
C GLU A 215 -22.36 22.77 1.78
N ARG A 216 -22.74 21.65 1.16
CA ARG A 216 -22.39 21.42 -0.23
C ARG A 216 -23.08 22.49 -1.06
N SER A 217 -22.30 23.43 -1.59
CA SER A 217 -22.83 24.30 -2.64
C SER A 217 -23.28 23.39 -3.79
N ASP A 218 -24.54 23.48 -4.20
CA ASP A 218 -25.05 22.82 -5.39
C ASP A 218 -24.31 23.37 -6.60
N ILE A 219 -23.28 22.63 -7.00
CA ILE A 219 -22.47 22.95 -8.19
C ILE A 219 -23.11 22.25 -9.35
N THR A 220 -23.81 23.02 -10.17
CA THR A 220 -24.30 22.53 -11.45
C THR A 220 -23.19 22.57 -12.51
N ALA A 221 -23.29 21.72 -13.56
CA ALA A 221 -22.23 21.60 -14.56
C ALA A 221 -21.93 22.94 -15.28
N ASP A 222 -22.93 23.77 -15.48
CA ASP A 222 -22.83 25.11 -16.09
C ASP A 222 -22.08 26.13 -15.20
N LYS A 223 -22.05 25.91 -13.88
CA LYS A 223 -21.38 26.77 -12.93
C LYS A 223 -20.01 26.23 -12.49
N LEU A 224 -19.68 25.00 -12.89
CA LEU A 224 -18.48 24.32 -12.43
C LEU A 224 -17.22 25.11 -12.78
N GLN A 225 -17.08 25.58 -14.03
CA GLN A 225 -15.89 26.33 -14.45
C GLN A 225 -15.71 27.60 -13.63
N ASN A 226 -16.76 28.41 -13.45
CA ASN A 226 -16.69 29.63 -12.64
C ASN A 226 -16.31 29.34 -11.17
N LYS A 227 -16.78 28.23 -10.61
CA LYS A 227 -16.42 27.83 -9.24
C LYS A 227 -14.97 27.39 -9.14
N ILE A 228 -14.46 26.67 -10.14
CA ILE A 228 -13.05 26.31 -10.22
C ILE A 228 -12.19 27.56 -10.30
N ASP A 229 -12.51 28.48 -11.21
CA ASP A 229 -11.75 29.73 -11.41
C ASP A 229 -11.74 30.59 -10.14
N GLN A 230 -12.88 30.70 -9.47
CA GLN A 230 -12.99 31.41 -8.19
C GLN A 230 -12.13 30.75 -7.11
N ASN A 231 -12.14 29.43 -6.98
CA ASN A 231 -11.35 28.71 -6.01
C ASN A 231 -9.86 28.82 -6.30
N MET A 232 -9.46 28.70 -7.55
CA MET A 232 -8.07 28.85 -8.00
C MET A 232 -7.51 30.27 -7.78
N ALA A 233 -8.38 31.28 -7.74
CA ALA A 233 -7.99 32.67 -7.44
C ALA A 233 -7.87 32.98 -5.93
N THR A 234 -8.27 32.04 -5.05
CA THR A 234 -8.16 32.27 -3.61
C THR A 234 -6.72 32.23 -3.13
N MET A 235 -6.40 32.97 -2.08
CA MET A 235 -5.05 33.01 -1.48
C MET A 235 -4.55 31.62 -1.02
N ASN A 236 -5.46 30.71 -0.70
CA ASN A 236 -5.10 29.37 -0.24
C ASN A 236 -4.72 28.41 -1.39
N VAL A 237 -5.10 28.71 -2.61
CA VAL A 237 -4.94 27.81 -3.76
C VAL A 237 -4.05 28.42 -4.85
N VAL A 238 -4.05 29.75 -4.97
CA VAL A 238 -3.23 30.44 -5.98
C VAL A 238 -1.73 30.13 -5.76
N SER A 239 -0.99 30.07 -6.85
CA SER A 239 0.46 29.87 -6.78
C SER A 239 1.12 30.97 -5.94
N GLN A 240 1.87 30.53 -4.93
CA GLN A 240 2.63 31.43 -4.05
C GLN A 240 4.07 31.66 -4.54
N ARG A 241 4.36 31.32 -5.79
CA ARG A 241 5.71 31.40 -6.35
C ARG A 241 6.32 32.81 -6.20
N ALA A 242 5.54 33.85 -6.47
CA ALA A 242 6.01 35.22 -6.32
C ALA A 242 6.35 35.61 -4.87
N LEU A 243 5.59 35.07 -3.89
CA LEU A 243 5.90 35.27 -2.47
C LEU A 243 7.18 34.54 -2.07
N LEU A 244 7.41 33.33 -2.58
CA LEU A 244 8.62 32.57 -2.33
C LEU A 244 9.86 33.24 -2.92
N GLU A 245 9.74 33.80 -4.13
CA GLU A 245 10.83 34.52 -4.79
C GLU A 245 11.21 35.84 -4.05
N ILE A 246 10.27 36.45 -3.33
CA ILE A 246 10.54 37.65 -2.52
C ILE A 246 11.22 37.27 -1.18
N VAL A 247 10.89 36.13 -0.61
CA VAL A 247 11.40 35.70 0.69
C VAL A 247 12.78 35.04 0.60
N ASP A 248 13.09 34.43 -0.54
CA ASP A 248 14.38 33.77 -0.80
C ASP A 248 15.44 34.72 -1.45
N SER A 249 15.18 36.02 -1.56
CA SER A 249 16.09 37.04 -2.12
C SER A 249 16.94 37.73 -1.06
#